data_9f2a48fd6731a411d30f66df1cd2d65f
#
_entry.id   9f2a48fd6731a411d30f66df1cd2d65f
#
_cell.length_a   1.000
_cell.length_b   1.000
_cell.length_c   1.000
_cell.angle_alpha   90.00
_cell.angle_beta   90.00
_cell.angle_gamma   90.00
#
_symmetry.space_group_name_H-M   'P 1'
#
loop_
_entity.id
_entity.type
_entity.pdbx_description
1 polymer ?
#
loop_
_entity_poly.entity_id
_entity_poly.type
_entity_poly.pdbx_seq_one_letter_code
_entity_poly.pdbx_strand_id
1 'polypeptide(L)' 'MKFRALVRTHYPSTYEFAKAMGVTWPTGRKYENYPITMSINHIDKLSKLIGVDKCELISLAVAENENEHEPVNYL' A
#
# COMPACT_ATOMS: atom_id res chain seq x y z
N MET A 1 -4.69 9.99 3.63
CA MET A 1 -4.42 9.00 2.58
C MET A 1 -5.43 7.86 2.67
N LYS A 2 -6.09 7.61 1.57
CA LYS A 2 -7.11 6.56 1.57
C LYS A 2 -6.52 5.17 1.71
N PHE A 3 -5.38 4.94 1.10
CA PHE A 3 -4.75 3.63 1.19
C PHE A 3 -4.34 3.31 2.62
N ARG A 4 -3.71 4.28 3.28
CA ARG A 4 -3.30 4.06 4.67
C ARG A 4 -4.51 3.84 5.57
N ALA A 5 -5.58 4.58 5.34
CA ALA A 5 -6.81 4.41 6.12
C ALA A 5 -7.36 3.00 5.93
N LEU A 6 -7.35 2.51 4.70
CA LEU A 6 -7.80 1.14 4.43
C LEU A 6 -6.94 0.13 5.17
N VAL A 7 -5.62 0.30 5.11
CA VAL A 7 -4.72 -0.60 5.82
C VAL A 7 -5.01 -0.57 7.33
N ARG A 8 -5.25 0.63 7.86
CA ARG A 8 -5.48 0.77 9.32
C ARG A 8 -6.80 0.18 9.77
N THR A 9 -7.77 -0.01 8.88
CA THR A 9 -8.99 -0.70 9.27
C THR A 9 -8.75 -2.19 9.51
N HIS A 10 -7.66 -2.73 8.96
CA HIS A 10 -7.34 -4.14 9.08
C HIS A 10 -6.15 -4.41 10.00
N TYR A 11 -5.23 -3.47 10.09
CA TYR A 11 -4.02 -3.62 10.90
C TYR A 11 -3.82 -2.37 11.73
N PRO A 12 -3.70 -2.49 13.05
CA PRO A 12 -3.67 -1.31 13.94
C PRO A 12 -2.41 -0.48 13.84
N SER A 13 -1.35 -1.03 13.26
CA SER A 13 -0.08 -0.31 13.19
C SER A 13 0.73 -0.76 11.99
N THR A 14 1.76 0.03 11.66
CA THR A 14 2.69 -0.35 10.62
C THR A 14 3.37 -1.68 10.94
N TYR A 15 3.66 -1.91 12.21
CA TYR A 15 4.29 -3.15 12.63
C TYR A 15 3.42 -4.36 12.25
N GLU A 16 2.13 -4.29 12.57
CA GLU A 16 1.22 -5.38 12.27
C GLU A 16 1.06 -5.57 10.77
N PHE A 17 0.98 -4.48 10.04
CA PHE A 17 0.89 -4.54 8.58
C PHE A 17 2.14 -5.19 7.98
N ALA A 18 3.31 -4.73 8.40
CA ALA A 18 4.57 -5.28 7.89
C ALA A 18 4.69 -6.77 8.21
N LYS A 19 4.29 -7.14 9.42
CA LYS A 19 4.32 -8.53 9.85
C LYS A 19 3.42 -9.39 8.98
N ALA A 20 2.20 -8.92 8.72
CA ALA A 20 1.25 -9.65 7.88
C ALA A 20 1.76 -9.79 6.46
N MET A 21 2.43 -8.76 5.95
CA MET A 21 2.98 -8.78 4.60
C MET A 21 4.28 -9.57 4.50
N GLY A 22 4.89 -9.88 5.63
CA GLY A 22 6.16 -10.60 5.64
C GLY A 22 7.33 -9.73 5.22
N VAL A 23 7.27 -8.44 5.51
CA VAL A 23 8.35 -7.50 5.16
C VAL A 23 8.84 -6.81 6.41
N THR A 24 9.98 -6.11 6.28
CA THR A 24 10.51 -5.35 7.40
C THR A 24 9.64 -4.13 7.67
N TRP A 25 9.79 -3.55 8.88
CA TRP A 25 9.03 -2.37 9.25
C TRP A 25 9.27 -1.21 8.26
N PRO A 26 10.52 -0.88 7.90
CA PRO A 26 10.74 0.21 6.94
C PRO A 26 10.04 -0.04 5.61
N THR A 27 10.04 -1.28 5.14
CA THR A 27 9.37 -1.61 3.89
C THR A 27 7.85 -1.48 4.02
N GLY A 28 7.31 -1.94 5.15
CA GLY A 28 5.87 -1.78 5.41
C GLY A 28 5.48 -0.33 5.44
N ARG A 29 6.30 0.50 6.09
CA ARG A 29 6.06 1.93 6.16
C ARG A 29 6.10 2.56 4.78
N LYS A 30 7.06 2.15 3.96
CA LYS A 30 7.17 2.63 2.60
C LYS A 30 5.92 2.28 1.80
N TYR A 31 5.41 1.08 1.98
CA TYR A 31 4.20 0.66 1.27
C TYR A 31 2.99 1.48 1.71
N GLU A 32 2.89 1.81 3.00
CA GLU A 32 1.78 2.63 3.49
C GLU A 32 1.83 4.05 2.94
N ASN A 33 3.02 4.61 2.85
CA ASN A 33 3.18 5.99 2.40
C ASN A 33 3.19 6.10 0.88
N TYR A 34 3.72 5.08 0.21
CA TYR A 34 3.87 5.08 -1.24
C TYR A 34 3.43 3.72 -1.78
N PRO A 35 2.12 3.45 -1.75
CA PRO A 35 1.63 2.12 -2.13
C PRO A 35 1.98 1.71 -3.54
N ILE A 36 2.25 2.67 -4.42
CA ILE A 36 2.62 2.35 -5.79
C ILE A 36 3.98 1.62 -5.86
N THR A 37 4.73 1.64 -4.77
CA THR A 37 6.02 0.92 -4.74
C THR A 37 5.89 -0.56 -4.44
N MET A 38 4.68 -1.02 -4.12
CA MET A 38 4.48 -2.45 -3.87
C MET A 38 4.63 -3.25 -5.14
N SER A 39 5.26 -4.42 -5.02
CA SER A 39 5.33 -5.35 -6.13
C SER A 39 3.94 -5.93 -6.39
N ILE A 40 3.76 -6.46 -7.59
CA ILE A 40 2.50 -7.12 -7.95
C ILE A 40 2.22 -8.27 -6.99
N ASN A 41 3.24 -9.02 -6.61
CA ASN A 41 3.06 -10.13 -5.68
C ASN A 41 2.55 -9.65 -4.33
N HIS A 42 3.06 -8.53 -3.84
CA HIS A 42 2.61 -8.01 -2.56
C HIS A 42 1.22 -7.42 -2.64
N ILE A 43 0.87 -6.82 -3.77
CA ILE A 43 -0.49 -6.34 -3.98
C ILE A 43 -1.47 -7.52 -3.96
N ASP A 44 -1.12 -8.60 -4.65
CA ASP A 44 -1.95 -9.80 -4.67
C ASP A 44 -2.10 -10.37 -3.26
N LYS A 45 -1.00 -10.43 -2.52
CA LYS A 45 -1.03 -10.92 -1.16
C LYS A 45 -1.94 -10.09 -0.27
N LEU A 46 -1.80 -8.77 -0.35
CA LEU A 46 -2.63 -7.88 0.45
C LEU A 46 -4.09 -8.01 0.07
N SER A 47 -4.38 -8.12 -1.22
CA SER A 47 -5.74 -8.32 -1.71
C SER A 47 -6.39 -9.52 -1.01
N LYS A 48 -5.66 -10.61 -0.91
CA LYS A 48 -6.16 -11.83 -0.28
C LYS A 48 -6.30 -11.68 1.22
N LEU A 49 -5.37 -10.96 1.84
CA LEU A 49 -5.39 -10.78 3.29
C LEU A 49 -6.57 -9.95 3.77
N ILE A 50 -6.92 -8.90 3.04
CA ILE A 50 -7.96 -7.98 3.49
C ILE A 50 -9.25 -8.09 2.70
N GLY A 51 -9.29 -8.96 1.69
CA GLY A 51 -10.52 -9.20 0.95
C GLY A 51 -10.94 -8.05 0.04
N VAL A 52 -9.98 -7.27 -0.43
CA VAL A 52 -10.23 -6.17 -1.37
C VAL A 52 -9.65 -6.56 -2.71
N ASP A 53 -10.39 -6.32 -3.78
CA ASP A 53 -9.94 -6.67 -5.11
C ASP A 53 -8.62 -5.98 -5.43
N LYS A 54 -7.70 -6.72 -6.07
CA LYS A 54 -6.39 -6.17 -6.37
C LYS A 54 -6.46 -4.98 -7.33
N CYS A 55 -7.43 -4.98 -8.23
CA CYS A 55 -7.59 -3.85 -9.14
C CYS A 55 -7.96 -2.59 -8.37
N GLU A 56 -8.74 -2.74 -7.32
CA GLU A 56 -9.12 -1.62 -6.47
C GLU A 56 -7.90 -1.11 -5.70
N LEU A 57 -7.06 -2.02 -5.21
CA LEU A 57 -5.85 -1.63 -4.52
C LEU A 57 -4.91 -0.87 -5.45
N ILE A 58 -4.79 -1.35 -6.68
CA ILE A 58 -3.95 -0.68 -7.67
C ILE A 58 -4.50 0.72 -7.96
N SER A 59 -5.82 0.83 -8.12
CA SER A 59 -6.43 2.13 -8.37
C SER A 59 -6.17 3.10 -7.22
N LEU A 60 -6.26 2.63 -5.99
CA LEU A 60 -5.96 3.47 -4.83
C LEU A 60 -4.50 3.89 -4.83
N ALA A 61 -3.60 2.97 -5.15
CA ALA A 61 -2.17 3.27 -5.17
C ALA A 61 -1.86 4.33 -6.22
N VAL A 62 -2.45 4.20 -7.39
CA VAL A 62 -2.24 5.18 -8.46
C VAL A 62 -2.80 6.54 -8.06
N ALA A 63 -4.00 6.57 -7.49
CA ALA A 63 -4.62 7.82 -7.06
C ALA A 63 -3.80 8.51 -5.97
N GLU A 64 -3.27 7.74 -5.03
CA GLU A 64 -2.44 8.31 -3.96
C GLU A 64 -1.16 8.89 -4.54
N ASN A 65 -0.56 8.18 -5.48
CA ASN A 65 0.65 8.66 -6.11
C ASN A 65 0.41 9.99 -6.82
N GLU A 66 -0.72 10.10 -7.51
CA GLU A 66 -1.04 11.32 -8.23
C GLU A 66 -1.34 12.48 -7.30
N ASN A 67 -1.97 12.20 -6.16
CA ASN A 67 -2.38 13.24 -5.22
C ASN A 67 -1.27 13.63 -4.26
N GLU A 68 -0.39 12.71 -3.94
CA GLU A 68 0.61 12.91 -2.91
C GLU A 68 1.89 13.50 -3.43
N HIS A 69 2.16 13.32 -4.71
CA HIS A 69 3.48 13.66 -5.23
C HIS A 69 3.41 14.78 -6.23
N GLU A 70 4.42 15.61 -6.15
CA GLU A 70 4.70 16.52 -7.23
C GLU A 70 4.74 15.70 -8.50
N PRO A 71 4.25 16.26 -9.59
CA PRO A 71 4.46 15.62 -10.87
C PRO A 71 5.93 15.65 -11.15
N VAL A 72 6.60 14.67 -10.63
CA VAL A 72 8.01 14.56 -10.85
C VAL A 72 8.23 14.24 -12.28
N ASN A 73 9.13 14.93 -12.85
CA ASN A 73 9.45 14.68 -14.20
C ASN A 73 10.47 13.57 -14.27
N TYR A 74 10.01 12.40 -14.60
CA TYR A 74 10.90 11.26 -14.69
C TYR A 74 11.60 11.16 -16.01
N LEU A 75 11.22 11.95 -16.91
CA LEU A 75 11.68 11.79 -18.27
C LEU A 75 12.93 12.57 -18.54
#